data_a15813895705a0f01d4e0cccf62e667e
#
_entry.id   a15813895705a0f01d4e0cccf62e667e
#
_cell.length_a   1.000
_cell.length_b   1.000
_cell.length_c   1.000
_cell.angle_alpha   90.00
_cell.angle_beta   90.00
_cell.angle_gamma   90.00
#
_symmetry.space_group_name_H-M   'P 1'
#
loop_
_entity.id
_entity.type
_entity.pdbx_description
1 polymer ?
#
loop_
_entity_poly.entity_id
_entity_poly.type
_entity_poly.pdbx_seq_one_letter_code
_entity_poly.pdbx_strand_id
1 'polypeptide(L)'
;MKVTSISRKAFERLEKMKLSRNVRNTEAVIYDFTPKGNPSPKVFKKLHYQSGPVFGNKLWTLEMLDTHKEYLPPSFCIPDSIVTVAGVVQGITLPKIEGKNLADILSDKNVPVEDQIFYLQEVGQILEQLKRIRQNTSLKDIYLNDLHESNFIVNEKNHEVYVIDLDSCKIKDNQPTPSKYLTPKSLVTAVQGKYQLAEEDCPTYGYIVADENSDLYCYTMMFLNYLYGENASRFTLEEYYDYLEYLRTLGYGEKFINALQSIVIPQKNENISQYLDELSPEQIYRARESVYQYVKNKKSGNHKK
;
A
#
# COMPACT_ATOMS: atom_id res chain seq x y z
N MET A 1 23.76 0.43 5.08
CA MET A 1 23.71 1.20 3.79
C MET A 1 24.99 2.02 3.55
N LYS A 2 25.33 2.25 2.28
CA LYS A 2 26.43 3.17 1.89
C LYS A 2 26.06 4.61 2.20
N VAL A 3 27.04 5.45 2.64
CA VAL A 3 26.85 6.88 2.80
C VAL A 3 27.49 7.61 1.60
N THR A 4 26.72 8.45 0.93
CA THR A 4 27.16 9.27 -0.20
C THR A 4 27.14 10.74 0.22
N SER A 5 28.31 11.34 0.36
CA SER A 5 28.43 12.78 0.66
C SER A 5 28.49 13.59 -0.64
N ILE A 6 27.64 14.60 -0.73
CA ILE A 6 27.63 15.53 -1.87
C ILE A 6 27.87 16.97 -1.40
N SER A 7 28.44 17.79 -2.26
CA SER A 7 28.65 19.22 -1.96
C SER A 7 27.30 19.97 -1.97
N ARG A 8 27.24 21.06 -1.21
CA ARG A 8 26.06 21.95 -1.21
C ARG A 8 25.69 22.43 -2.62
N LYS A 9 26.68 22.77 -3.44
CA LYS A 9 26.48 23.17 -4.84
C LYS A 9 25.88 22.04 -5.70
N ALA A 10 26.28 20.79 -5.46
CA ALA A 10 25.70 19.63 -6.14
C ALA A 10 24.25 19.41 -5.70
N PHE A 11 23.97 19.55 -4.40
CA PHE A 11 22.63 19.44 -3.85
C PHE A 11 21.65 20.50 -4.40
N GLU A 12 22.08 21.77 -4.47
CA GLU A 12 21.29 22.86 -5.05
C GLU A 12 20.98 22.65 -6.55
N ARG A 13 21.84 21.93 -7.27
CA ARG A 13 21.59 21.57 -8.67
C ARG A 13 20.49 20.51 -8.81
N LEU A 14 20.31 19.65 -7.84
CA LEU A 14 19.25 18.64 -7.86
C LEU A 14 17.85 19.25 -7.88
N GLU A 15 17.65 20.42 -7.26
CA GLU A 15 16.35 21.11 -7.25
C GLU A 15 15.82 21.40 -8.66
N LYS A 16 16.70 21.48 -9.68
CA LYS A 16 16.36 21.66 -11.08
C LYS A 16 15.94 20.36 -11.78
N MET A 17 16.14 19.21 -11.13
CA MET A 17 15.90 17.86 -11.68
C MET A 17 14.71 17.17 -10.99
N LYS A 18 13.78 17.96 -10.47
CA LYS A 18 12.64 17.47 -9.71
C LYS A 18 11.71 16.64 -10.61
N LEU A 19 11.42 15.41 -10.19
CA LEU A 19 10.52 14.46 -10.89
C LEU A 19 9.09 14.51 -10.34
N SER A 20 8.94 14.60 -9.01
CA SER A 20 7.61 14.66 -8.40
C SER A 20 7.00 16.05 -8.54
N ARG A 21 5.73 16.13 -8.94
CA ARG A 21 4.95 17.37 -8.79
C ARG A 21 4.85 17.70 -7.30
N ASN A 22 4.78 19.01 -6.94
CA ASN A 22 4.53 19.43 -5.56
C ASN A 22 3.14 18.95 -5.16
N VAL A 23 3.06 17.77 -4.58
CA VAL A 23 1.86 17.32 -3.89
C VAL A 23 1.96 17.88 -2.47
N ARG A 24 1.02 18.74 -2.07
CA ARG A 24 0.92 19.19 -0.68
C ARG A 24 0.71 17.93 0.19
N ASN A 25 1.44 17.83 1.29
CA ASN A 25 1.42 16.73 2.25
C ASN A 25 2.21 15.46 1.87
N THR A 26 3.20 15.54 0.98
CA THR A 26 4.15 14.44 0.81
C THR A 26 5.30 14.55 1.82
N GLU A 27 5.78 13.41 2.33
CA GLU A 27 6.90 13.35 3.27
C GLU A 27 8.26 13.60 2.58
N ALA A 28 8.30 13.58 1.25
CA ALA A 28 9.53 13.67 0.47
C ALA A 28 9.32 14.30 -0.91
N VAL A 29 10.44 14.71 -1.52
CA VAL A 29 10.50 15.14 -2.92
C VAL A 29 11.46 14.24 -3.68
N ILE A 30 11.06 13.79 -4.87
CA ILE A 30 11.86 12.91 -5.72
C ILE A 30 12.56 13.72 -6.83
N TYR A 31 13.86 13.46 -7.00
CA TYR A 31 14.71 14.08 -8.01
C TYR A 31 15.38 13.01 -8.87
N ASP A 32 15.62 13.29 -10.14
CA ASP A 32 16.53 12.48 -10.95
C ASP A 32 17.96 12.62 -10.40
N PHE A 33 18.60 11.50 -10.14
CA PHE A 33 19.92 11.43 -9.55
C PHE A 33 20.87 10.55 -10.36
N THR A 34 20.60 10.39 -11.63
CA THR A 34 21.40 9.55 -12.50
C THR A 34 22.73 10.24 -12.84
N PRO A 35 23.90 9.79 -12.32
CA PRO A 35 25.19 10.34 -12.69
C PRO A 35 25.43 10.11 -14.18
N LYS A 36 26.04 11.08 -14.87
CA LYS A 36 26.44 10.93 -16.26
C LYS A 36 27.34 9.71 -16.44
N GLY A 37 26.97 8.81 -17.36
CA GLY A 37 27.72 7.59 -17.66
C GLY A 37 27.47 6.42 -16.69
N ASN A 38 26.53 6.55 -15.75
CA ASN A 38 26.11 5.41 -14.92
C ASN A 38 25.07 4.58 -15.67
N PRO A 39 25.30 3.26 -15.87
CA PRO A 39 24.34 2.39 -16.54
C PRO A 39 23.06 2.14 -15.71
N SER A 40 23.11 2.43 -14.40
CA SER A 40 21.98 2.21 -13.49
C SER A 40 21.34 3.54 -13.09
N PRO A 41 20.19 3.91 -13.67
CA PRO A 41 19.50 5.13 -13.35
C PRO A 41 19.02 5.12 -11.88
N LYS A 42 19.10 6.28 -11.22
CA LYS A 42 18.74 6.44 -9.81
C LYS A 42 17.84 7.65 -9.60
N VAL A 43 17.10 7.61 -8.51
CA VAL A 43 16.39 8.75 -7.96
C VAL A 43 16.94 9.12 -6.59
N PHE A 44 16.79 10.38 -6.22
CA PHE A 44 17.07 10.87 -4.88
C PHE A 44 15.75 11.28 -4.22
N LYS A 45 15.39 10.59 -3.14
CA LYS A 45 14.25 10.90 -2.27
C LYS A 45 14.75 11.84 -1.16
N LYS A 46 14.48 13.15 -1.30
CA LYS A 46 14.78 14.16 -0.28
C LYS A 46 13.70 14.11 0.79
N LEU A 47 14.08 13.85 2.03
CA LEU A 47 13.15 13.80 3.15
C LEU A 47 12.89 15.22 3.68
N HIS A 48 11.64 15.54 3.99
CA HIS A 48 11.26 16.85 4.57
C HIS A 48 11.71 16.96 6.02
N TYR A 49 11.61 15.87 6.78
CA TYR A 49 12.04 15.81 8.18
C TYR A 49 13.36 15.06 8.25
N GLN A 50 14.37 15.69 8.88
CA GLN A 50 15.75 15.18 8.92
C GLN A 50 16.23 14.98 10.36
N SER A 51 15.31 14.96 11.31
CA SER A 51 15.60 14.77 12.74
C SER A 51 14.38 14.22 13.48
N GLY A 52 14.63 13.76 14.70
CA GLY A 52 13.61 13.23 15.59
C GLY A 52 13.44 11.71 15.51
N PRO A 53 12.65 11.12 16.42
CA PRO A 53 12.52 9.66 16.55
C PRO A 53 11.98 8.98 15.30
N VAL A 54 10.97 9.56 14.64
CA VAL A 54 10.37 9.00 13.42
C VAL A 54 11.41 8.90 12.31
N PHE A 55 12.22 9.94 12.12
CA PHE A 55 13.30 9.93 11.14
C PHE A 55 14.35 8.85 11.46
N GLY A 56 14.77 8.75 12.72
CA GLY A 56 15.72 7.72 13.17
C GLY A 56 15.18 6.31 12.93
N ASN A 57 13.90 6.08 13.23
CA ASN A 57 13.24 4.79 13.01
C ASN A 57 13.15 4.45 11.50
N LYS A 58 12.84 5.42 10.65
CA LYS A 58 12.84 5.23 9.18
C LYS A 58 14.23 4.85 8.66
N LEU A 59 15.28 5.54 9.08
CA LEU A 59 16.65 5.18 8.69
C LEU A 59 17.03 3.78 9.16
N TRP A 60 16.70 3.41 10.39
CA TRP A 60 16.95 2.08 10.93
C TRP A 60 16.23 1.00 10.09
N THR A 61 14.95 1.22 9.73
CA THR A 61 14.20 0.33 8.85
C THR A 61 14.93 0.11 7.52
N LEU A 62 15.39 1.19 6.89
CA LEU A 62 16.09 1.11 5.61
C LEU A 62 17.45 0.40 5.72
N GLU A 63 18.18 0.58 6.83
CA GLU A 63 19.43 -0.15 7.11
C GLU A 63 19.17 -1.64 7.30
N MET A 64 18.08 -2.01 7.98
CA MET A 64 17.67 -3.40 8.15
C MET A 64 17.31 -4.04 6.82
N LEU A 65 16.57 -3.34 5.96
CA LEU A 65 16.24 -3.82 4.61
C LEU A 65 17.52 -4.05 3.76
N ASP A 66 18.47 -3.09 3.77
CA ASP A 66 19.75 -3.26 3.04
C ASP A 66 20.59 -4.42 3.60
N THR A 67 20.59 -4.61 4.92
CA THR A 67 21.34 -5.72 5.56
C THR A 67 20.78 -7.09 5.22
N HIS A 68 19.48 -7.19 4.95
CA HIS A 68 18.80 -8.45 4.68
C HIS A 68 18.25 -8.53 3.24
N LYS A 69 18.79 -7.73 2.33
CA LYS A 69 18.30 -7.63 0.95
C LYS A 69 18.32 -8.95 0.17
N GLU A 70 19.20 -9.88 0.53
CA GLU A 70 19.27 -11.20 -0.08
C GLU A 70 18.02 -12.07 0.17
N TYR A 71 17.24 -11.75 1.20
CA TYR A 71 15.98 -12.44 1.50
C TYR A 71 14.75 -11.75 0.89
N LEU A 72 14.93 -10.50 0.43
CA LEU A 72 13.83 -9.70 -0.10
C LEU A 72 13.64 -9.93 -1.59
N PRO A 73 12.39 -9.91 -2.09
CA PRO A 73 12.12 -10.05 -3.51
C PRO A 73 12.79 -8.94 -4.34
N PRO A 74 13.19 -9.21 -5.58
CA PRO A 74 13.73 -8.17 -6.49
C PRO A 74 12.77 -7.02 -6.75
N SER A 75 11.46 -7.24 -6.52
CA SER A 75 10.41 -6.23 -6.62
C SER A 75 10.45 -5.17 -5.52
N PHE A 76 11.27 -5.36 -4.47
CA PHE A 76 11.43 -4.36 -3.41
C PHE A 76 12.46 -3.31 -3.82
N CYS A 77 12.04 -2.06 -3.95
CA CYS A 77 12.91 -0.93 -4.28
C CYS A 77 13.73 -0.50 -3.05
N ILE A 78 14.77 -1.29 -2.73
CA ILE A 78 15.63 -1.06 -1.56
C ILE A 78 16.59 0.10 -1.83
N PRO A 79 16.79 1.03 -0.89
CA PRO A 79 17.73 2.14 -1.04
C PRO A 79 19.18 1.68 -1.20
N ASP A 80 19.89 2.38 -2.09
CA ASP A 80 21.33 2.12 -2.32
C ASP A 80 22.22 2.85 -1.30
N SER A 81 21.86 4.09 -0.95
CA SER A 81 22.68 4.90 -0.06
C SER A 81 21.91 6.01 0.66
N ILE A 82 22.43 6.42 1.81
CA ILE A 82 22.06 7.65 2.50
C ILE A 82 22.86 8.81 1.89
N VAL A 83 22.20 9.92 1.57
CA VAL A 83 22.84 11.12 1.03
C VAL A 83 23.01 12.15 2.14
N THR A 84 24.25 12.63 2.29
CA THR A 84 24.57 13.70 3.25
C THR A 84 25.13 14.96 2.56
N VAL A 85 24.84 16.12 3.15
CA VAL A 85 25.42 17.42 2.79
C VAL A 85 26.03 18.02 4.05
N ALA A 86 27.31 18.30 4.04
CA ALA A 86 28.03 18.78 5.23
C ALA A 86 27.81 17.91 6.48
N GLY A 87 27.75 16.60 6.30
CA GLY A 87 27.53 15.63 7.40
C GLY A 87 26.07 15.47 7.84
N VAL A 88 25.13 16.26 7.31
CA VAL A 88 23.70 16.17 7.64
C VAL A 88 22.99 15.32 6.59
N VAL A 89 22.20 14.31 7.03
CA VAL A 89 21.39 13.47 6.15
C VAL A 89 20.33 14.34 5.47
N GLN A 90 20.23 14.24 4.16
CA GLN A 90 19.24 14.95 3.35
C GLN A 90 18.17 14.00 2.76
N GLY A 91 18.51 12.74 2.60
CA GLY A 91 17.63 11.76 2.01
C GLY A 91 18.37 10.49 1.61
N ILE A 92 17.78 9.74 0.70
CA ILE A 92 18.25 8.44 0.24
C ILE A 92 18.27 8.37 -1.29
N THR A 93 19.14 7.52 -1.85
CA THR A 93 19.06 7.15 -3.26
C THR A 93 18.41 5.78 -3.41
N LEU A 94 17.62 5.64 -4.48
CA LEU A 94 16.95 4.39 -4.86
C LEU A 94 17.20 4.10 -6.34
N PRO A 95 17.10 2.84 -6.76
CA PRO A 95 16.97 2.51 -8.18
C PRO A 95 15.80 3.29 -8.78
N LYS A 96 15.98 3.81 -9.99
CA LYS A 96 14.89 4.42 -10.75
C LYS A 96 14.12 3.32 -11.46
N ILE A 97 12.91 3.06 -10.99
CA ILE A 97 12.02 2.10 -11.63
C ILE A 97 11.33 2.80 -12.81
N GLU A 98 11.40 2.20 -14.00
CA GLU A 98 10.62 2.62 -15.16
C GLU A 98 9.20 2.08 -15.02
N GLY A 99 8.20 2.93 -15.24
CA GLY A 99 6.80 2.49 -15.16
C GLY A 99 5.86 3.60 -14.73
N LYS A 100 4.62 3.21 -14.49
CA LYS A 100 3.55 4.08 -13.97
C LYS A 100 3.20 3.69 -12.54
N ASN A 101 2.69 4.64 -11.78
CA ASN A 101 2.13 4.35 -10.48
C ASN A 101 0.89 3.44 -10.63
N LEU A 102 0.72 2.46 -9.73
CA LEU A 102 -0.44 1.55 -9.77
C LEU A 102 -1.76 2.32 -9.65
N ALA A 103 -1.81 3.41 -8.87
CA ALA A 103 -3.00 4.26 -8.79
C ALA A 103 -3.39 4.84 -10.15
N ASP A 104 -2.39 5.26 -10.96
CA ASP A 104 -2.64 5.75 -12.32
C ASP A 104 -3.16 4.62 -13.24
N ILE A 105 -2.57 3.42 -13.13
CA ILE A 105 -3.00 2.23 -13.90
C ILE A 105 -4.45 1.86 -13.56
N LEU A 106 -4.80 1.78 -12.27
CA LEU A 106 -6.14 1.39 -11.83
C LEU A 106 -7.22 2.42 -12.18
N SER A 107 -6.85 3.68 -12.35
CA SER A 107 -7.76 4.77 -12.73
C SER A 107 -7.85 5.00 -14.24
N ASP A 108 -6.89 4.50 -15.03
CA ASP A 108 -6.85 4.68 -16.47
C ASP A 108 -7.83 3.73 -17.18
N LYS A 109 -8.85 4.29 -17.80
CA LYS A 109 -9.87 3.54 -18.56
C LYS A 109 -9.33 2.90 -19.85
N ASN A 110 -8.15 3.30 -20.31
CA ASN A 110 -7.51 2.72 -21.50
C ASN A 110 -6.68 1.47 -21.15
N VAL A 111 -6.38 1.23 -19.88
CA VAL A 111 -5.74 -0.01 -19.44
C VAL A 111 -6.80 -1.11 -19.35
N PRO A 112 -6.62 -2.26 -20.03
CA PRO A 112 -7.54 -3.39 -19.93
C PRO A 112 -7.78 -3.81 -18.47
N VAL A 113 -9.02 -4.18 -18.14
CA VAL A 113 -9.38 -4.62 -16.77
C VAL A 113 -8.59 -5.85 -16.38
N GLU A 114 -8.31 -6.74 -17.33
CA GLU A 114 -7.49 -7.93 -17.13
C GLU A 114 -6.09 -7.57 -16.61
N ASP A 115 -5.46 -6.57 -17.20
CA ASP A 115 -4.14 -6.09 -16.77
C ASP A 115 -4.23 -5.43 -15.39
N GLN A 116 -5.29 -4.65 -15.13
CA GLN A 116 -5.50 -4.03 -13.81
C GLN A 116 -5.66 -5.09 -12.72
N ILE A 117 -6.42 -6.16 -12.97
CA ILE A 117 -6.60 -7.29 -12.04
C ILE A 117 -5.30 -8.05 -11.87
N PHE A 118 -4.57 -8.31 -12.95
CA PHE A 118 -3.25 -8.94 -12.90
C PHE A 118 -2.30 -8.19 -11.94
N TYR A 119 -2.21 -6.87 -12.06
CA TYR A 119 -1.34 -6.08 -11.17
C TYR A 119 -1.82 -6.08 -9.71
N LEU A 120 -3.12 -6.12 -9.46
CA LEU A 120 -3.65 -6.34 -8.11
C LEU A 120 -3.29 -7.71 -7.56
N GLN A 121 -3.32 -8.77 -8.38
CA GLN A 121 -2.87 -10.10 -7.99
C GLN A 121 -1.38 -10.11 -7.63
N GLU A 122 -0.52 -9.43 -8.42
CA GLU A 122 0.90 -9.31 -8.14
C GLU A 122 1.17 -8.63 -6.78
N VAL A 123 0.37 -7.63 -6.40
CA VAL A 123 0.44 -7.06 -5.04
C VAL A 123 0.12 -8.12 -3.99
N GLY A 124 -0.91 -8.92 -4.20
CA GLY A 124 -1.24 -10.03 -3.30
C GLY A 124 -0.15 -11.08 -3.21
N GLN A 125 0.54 -11.39 -4.33
CA GLN A 125 1.70 -12.31 -4.34
C GLN A 125 2.89 -11.74 -3.56
N ILE A 126 3.11 -10.44 -3.59
CA ILE A 126 4.13 -9.78 -2.77
C ILE A 126 3.84 -10.01 -1.27
N LEU A 127 2.59 -9.94 -0.84
CA LEU A 127 2.21 -10.23 0.55
C LEU A 127 2.46 -11.70 0.92
N GLU A 128 2.18 -12.65 0.01
CA GLU A 128 2.51 -14.06 0.22
C GLU A 128 4.04 -14.29 0.30
N GLN A 129 4.83 -13.58 -0.50
CA GLN A 129 6.28 -13.63 -0.41
C GLN A 129 6.77 -13.10 0.95
N LEU A 130 6.22 -11.99 1.44
CA LEU A 130 6.53 -11.47 2.78
C LEU A 130 6.17 -12.46 3.88
N LYS A 131 5.04 -13.14 3.77
CA LYS A 131 4.65 -14.22 4.70
C LYS A 131 5.70 -15.33 4.73
N ARG A 132 6.18 -15.78 3.57
CA ARG A 132 7.25 -16.78 3.47
C ARG A 132 8.57 -16.29 4.07
N ILE A 133 8.92 -15.02 3.88
CA ILE A 133 10.11 -14.40 4.47
C ILE A 133 10.01 -14.43 5.99
N ARG A 134 8.88 -14.02 6.57
CA ARG A 134 8.63 -14.09 8.03
C ARG A 134 8.79 -15.50 8.58
N GLN A 135 8.34 -16.50 7.86
CA GLN A 135 8.42 -17.90 8.28
C GLN A 135 9.82 -18.52 8.20
N ASN A 136 10.63 -18.09 7.21
CA ASN A 136 11.85 -18.82 6.82
C ASN A 136 13.14 -18.02 7.06
N THR A 137 13.07 -16.78 7.52
CA THR A 137 14.25 -15.93 7.72
C THR A 137 14.28 -15.27 9.10
N SER A 138 15.33 -14.48 9.36
CA SER A 138 15.46 -13.66 10.56
C SER A 138 14.56 -12.40 10.56
N LEU A 139 13.89 -12.10 9.43
CA LEU A 139 12.93 -11.00 9.29
C LEU A 139 11.52 -11.45 9.67
N LYS A 140 11.35 -12.00 10.87
CA LYS A 140 10.08 -12.61 11.33
C LYS A 140 8.90 -11.64 11.39
N ASP A 141 9.16 -10.34 11.62
CA ASP A 141 8.13 -9.31 11.82
C ASP A 141 8.27 -8.17 10.82
N ILE A 142 8.39 -8.52 9.52
CA ILE A 142 8.39 -7.54 8.43
C ILE A 142 6.98 -7.38 7.87
N TYR A 143 6.47 -6.13 7.88
CA TYR A 143 5.16 -5.74 7.34
C TYR A 143 5.30 -4.43 6.59
N LEU A 144 4.54 -4.24 5.51
CA LEU A 144 4.61 -3.01 4.69
C LEU A 144 4.12 -1.78 5.44
N ASN A 145 3.10 -1.95 6.29
CA ASN A 145 2.54 -0.94 7.18
C ASN A 145 1.91 0.31 6.52
N ASP A 146 2.31 0.66 5.31
CA ASP A 146 1.76 1.78 4.50
C ASP A 146 1.37 1.28 3.10
N LEU A 147 0.54 0.23 3.07
CA LEU A 147 0.12 -0.41 1.83
C LEU A 147 -1.05 0.36 1.21
N HIS A 148 -0.78 1.01 0.07
CA HIS A 148 -1.78 1.62 -0.80
C HIS A 148 -1.25 1.70 -2.24
N GLU A 149 -2.15 1.88 -3.20
CA GLU A 149 -1.86 1.82 -4.63
C GLU A 149 -0.73 2.75 -5.09
N SER A 150 -0.54 3.90 -4.41
CA SER A 150 0.52 4.85 -4.77
C SER A 150 1.93 4.40 -4.37
N ASN A 151 2.07 3.35 -3.54
CA ASN A 151 3.35 2.79 -3.12
C ASN A 151 3.81 1.63 -4.02
N PHE A 152 3.18 1.48 -5.20
CA PHE A 152 3.58 0.52 -6.21
C PHE A 152 3.83 1.18 -7.56
N ILE A 153 4.89 0.72 -8.25
CA ILE A 153 5.16 1.09 -9.65
C ILE A 153 5.00 -0.16 -10.50
N VAL A 154 4.25 -0.03 -11.57
CA VAL A 154 4.04 -1.07 -12.59
C VAL A 154 4.95 -0.79 -13.76
N ASN A 155 5.80 -1.73 -14.11
CA ASN A 155 6.53 -1.73 -15.36
C ASN A 155 5.73 -2.51 -16.41
N GLU A 156 5.00 -1.78 -17.25
CA GLU A 156 4.11 -2.36 -18.27
C GLU A 156 4.87 -3.17 -19.35
N LYS A 157 6.21 -3.00 -19.48
CA LYS A 157 7.01 -3.70 -20.49
C LYS A 157 7.29 -5.17 -20.10
N ASN A 158 7.51 -5.42 -18.82
CA ASN A 158 7.81 -6.76 -18.29
C ASN A 158 6.74 -7.29 -17.34
N HIS A 159 5.63 -6.54 -17.17
CA HIS A 159 4.52 -6.86 -16.28
C HIS A 159 4.93 -7.07 -14.82
N GLU A 160 5.97 -6.38 -14.36
CA GLU A 160 6.44 -6.45 -12.97
C GLU A 160 5.85 -5.33 -12.13
N VAL A 161 5.53 -5.65 -10.87
CA VAL A 161 5.07 -4.70 -9.84
C VAL A 161 6.19 -4.52 -8.81
N TYR A 162 6.60 -3.28 -8.60
CA TYR A 162 7.63 -2.90 -7.64
C TYR A 162 7.04 -2.17 -6.45
N VAL A 163 7.46 -2.57 -5.24
CA VAL A 163 7.12 -1.87 -4.00
C VAL A 163 8.11 -0.74 -3.79
N ILE A 164 7.61 0.47 -3.65
CA ILE A 164 8.39 1.65 -3.32
C ILE A 164 7.99 2.16 -1.92
N ASP A 165 8.72 3.14 -1.40
CA ASP A 165 8.42 3.78 -0.11
C ASP A 165 8.48 2.85 1.11
N LEU A 166 9.54 2.02 1.17
CA LEU A 166 9.75 1.01 2.20
C LEU A 166 10.20 1.58 3.56
N ASP A 167 10.37 2.89 3.71
CA ASP A 167 10.84 3.52 4.95
C ASP A 167 9.80 3.49 6.09
N SER A 168 8.55 3.19 5.77
CA SER A 168 7.45 3.00 6.72
C SER A 168 7.26 1.56 7.17
N CYS A 169 7.98 0.59 6.60
CA CYS A 169 7.86 -0.82 6.98
C CYS A 169 8.12 -1.01 8.47
N LYS A 170 7.29 -1.83 9.10
CA LYS A 170 7.60 -2.36 10.43
C LYS A 170 8.58 -3.51 10.29
N ILE A 171 9.65 -3.50 11.08
CA ILE A 171 10.60 -4.60 11.18
C ILE A 171 10.88 -4.83 12.68
N LYS A 172 10.56 -6.01 13.18
CA LYS A 172 10.62 -6.35 14.61
C LYS A 172 9.81 -5.33 15.43
N ASP A 173 10.39 -4.78 16.48
CA ASP A 173 9.75 -3.78 17.35
C ASP A 173 9.81 -2.35 16.78
N ASN A 174 10.51 -2.14 15.65
CA ASN A 174 10.61 -0.83 15.03
C ASN A 174 9.48 -0.61 14.04
N GLN A 175 8.57 0.28 14.38
CA GLN A 175 7.49 0.77 13.54
C GLN A 175 7.61 2.28 13.41
N PRO A 176 8.13 2.80 12.28
CA PRO A 176 8.41 4.22 12.09
C PRO A 176 7.17 5.11 12.18
N THR A 177 6.04 4.62 11.68
CA THR A 177 4.77 5.33 11.66
C THR A 177 3.65 4.41 12.16
N PRO A 178 2.57 4.96 12.74
CA PRO A 178 1.37 4.19 13.05
C PRO A 178 0.85 3.48 11.79
N SER A 179 0.29 2.28 11.96
CA SER A 179 -0.40 1.61 10.85
C SER A 179 -1.57 2.46 10.37
N LYS A 180 -1.72 2.56 9.05
CA LYS A 180 -2.88 3.18 8.40
C LYS A 180 -4.09 2.25 8.31
N TYR A 181 -4.08 1.15 9.02
CA TYR A 181 -5.22 0.29 9.22
C TYR A 181 -6.35 1.09 9.88
N LEU A 182 -7.17 1.71 9.06
CA LEU A 182 -8.26 2.56 9.49
C LEU A 182 -9.58 1.84 9.23
N THR A 183 -9.94 0.93 10.13
CA THR A 183 -11.34 0.53 10.21
C THR A 183 -12.12 1.73 10.75
N PRO A 184 -13.17 2.21 10.06
CA PRO A 184 -13.99 3.30 10.58
C PRO A 184 -14.50 2.96 11.99
N LYS A 185 -14.47 3.92 12.90
CA LYS A 185 -14.95 3.70 14.29
C LYS A 185 -16.37 3.12 14.33
N SER A 186 -17.23 3.56 13.42
CA SER A 186 -18.59 3.03 13.26
C SER A 186 -18.58 1.54 12.88
N LEU A 187 -17.66 1.11 12.03
CA LEU A 187 -17.52 -0.29 11.63
C LEU A 187 -17.00 -1.13 12.80
N VAL A 188 -15.99 -0.65 13.53
CA VAL A 188 -15.45 -1.32 14.74
C VAL A 188 -16.53 -1.54 15.77
N THR A 189 -17.28 -0.47 16.14
CA THR A 189 -18.35 -0.56 17.16
C THR A 189 -19.46 -1.51 16.75
N ALA A 190 -19.85 -1.50 15.46
CA ALA A 190 -20.90 -2.38 14.96
C ALA A 190 -20.44 -3.85 14.90
N VAL A 191 -19.18 -4.11 14.53
CA VAL A 191 -18.59 -5.45 14.54
C VAL A 191 -18.50 -5.98 15.96
N GLN A 192 -18.03 -5.18 16.92
CA GLN A 192 -17.96 -5.53 18.34
C GLN A 192 -19.33 -5.97 18.87
N GLY A 193 -20.37 -5.19 18.62
CA GLY A 193 -21.72 -5.53 19.05
C GLY A 193 -22.29 -6.77 18.36
N LYS A 194 -22.06 -6.93 17.05
CA LYS A 194 -22.60 -8.07 16.28
C LYS A 194 -21.94 -9.41 16.62
N TYR A 195 -20.63 -9.41 16.83
CA TYR A 195 -19.87 -10.65 17.05
C TYR A 195 -19.50 -10.86 18.53
N GLN A 196 -19.96 -9.99 19.43
CA GLN A 196 -19.66 -10.03 20.86
C GLN A 196 -18.15 -10.13 21.14
N LEU A 197 -17.35 -9.45 20.33
CA LEU A 197 -15.90 -9.42 20.50
C LEU A 197 -15.53 -8.64 21.77
N ALA A 198 -14.49 -9.08 22.46
CA ALA A 198 -13.89 -8.30 23.52
C ALA A 198 -13.30 -6.99 22.95
N GLU A 199 -13.18 -5.95 23.77
CA GLU A 199 -12.65 -4.65 23.32
C GLU A 199 -11.22 -4.79 22.77
N GLU A 200 -10.42 -5.69 23.35
CA GLU A 200 -9.07 -6.03 22.92
C GLU A 200 -8.99 -6.73 21.55
N ASP A 201 -10.04 -7.39 21.12
CA ASP A 201 -10.13 -8.09 19.84
C ASP A 201 -10.63 -7.18 18.70
N CYS A 202 -11.02 -5.96 19.03
CA CYS A 202 -11.50 -5.00 18.05
C CYS A 202 -10.40 -4.05 17.62
N PRO A 203 -10.29 -3.73 16.30
CA PRO A 203 -9.37 -2.69 15.85
C PRO A 203 -9.73 -1.36 16.54
N THR A 204 -8.82 -0.84 17.32
CA THR A 204 -9.03 0.44 18.03
C THR A 204 -8.58 1.61 17.17
N TYR A 205 -9.28 2.75 17.31
CA TYR A 205 -8.77 4.02 16.84
C TYR A 205 -7.55 4.38 17.70
N GLY A 206 -6.37 4.37 17.11
CA GLY A 206 -5.16 4.71 17.83
C GLY A 206 -3.89 4.23 17.13
N TYR A 207 -2.83 4.11 17.90
CA TYR A 207 -1.58 3.54 17.42
C TYR A 207 -1.76 2.03 17.24
N ILE A 208 -1.94 1.60 16.00
CA ILE A 208 -2.09 0.19 15.65
C ILE A 208 -0.72 -0.35 15.26
N VAL A 209 -0.36 -1.46 15.89
CA VAL A 209 0.85 -2.21 15.53
C VAL A 209 0.58 -2.95 14.23
N ALA A 210 1.42 -2.71 13.22
CA ALA A 210 1.31 -3.39 11.94
C ALA A 210 1.57 -4.89 12.09
N ASP A 211 0.73 -5.70 11.45
CA ASP A 211 0.80 -7.15 11.40
C ASP A 211 0.36 -7.65 10.01
N GLU A 212 0.25 -8.97 9.84
CA GLU A 212 -0.22 -9.57 8.60
C GLU A 212 -1.65 -9.15 8.27
N ASN A 213 -2.52 -9.05 9.28
CA ASN A 213 -3.92 -8.68 9.06
C ASN A 213 -4.05 -7.22 8.61
N SER A 214 -3.20 -6.31 9.12
CA SER A 214 -3.22 -4.91 8.68
C SER A 214 -2.82 -4.75 7.22
N ASP A 215 -1.81 -5.49 6.74
CA ASP A 215 -1.42 -5.47 5.34
C ASP A 215 -2.51 -6.08 4.44
N LEU A 216 -3.09 -7.22 4.84
CA LEU A 216 -4.20 -7.86 4.11
C LEU A 216 -5.45 -6.98 4.08
N TYR A 217 -5.76 -6.29 5.17
CA TYR A 217 -6.84 -5.30 5.20
C TYR A 217 -6.60 -4.18 4.19
N CYS A 218 -5.44 -3.55 4.23
CA CYS A 218 -5.11 -2.46 3.31
C CYS A 218 -5.19 -2.92 1.85
N TYR A 219 -4.72 -4.13 1.57
CA TYR A 219 -4.81 -4.75 0.24
C TYR A 219 -6.26 -4.96 -0.19
N THR A 220 -7.10 -5.50 0.70
CA THR A 220 -8.53 -5.71 0.41
C THR A 220 -9.24 -4.36 0.19
N MET A 221 -8.92 -3.34 1.00
CA MET A 221 -9.46 -1.99 0.79
C MET A 221 -9.02 -1.39 -0.55
N MET A 222 -7.79 -1.62 -0.99
CA MET A 222 -7.33 -1.20 -2.31
C MET A 222 -8.21 -1.80 -3.42
N PHE A 223 -8.50 -3.09 -3.37
CA PHE A 223 -9.38 -3.75 -4.32
C PHE A 223 -10.83 -3.21 -4.25
N LEU A 224 -11.38 -3.03 -3.05
CA LEU A 224 -12.74 -2.50 -2.87
C LEU A 224 -12.85 -1.04 -3.36
N ASN A 225 -11.83 -0.22 -3.11
CA ASN A 225 -11.75 1.14 -3.63
C ASN A 225 -11.72 1.14 -5.17
N TYR A 226 -10.99 0.21 -5.77
CA TYR A 226 -10.93 0.03 -7.22
C TYR A 226 -12.31 -0.28 -7.82
N LEU A 227 -13.09 -1.17 -7.20
CA LEU A 227 -14.45 -1.49 -7.65
C LEU A 227 -15.44 -0.35 -7.40
N TYR A 228 -15.32 0.34 -6.26
CA TYR A 228 -16.26 1.37 -5.84
C TYR A 228 -16.01 2.73 -6.50
N GLY A 229 -14.76 2.99 -6.87
CA GLY A 229 -14.34 4.28 -7.43
C GLY A 229 -14.11 5.40 -6.41
N GLU A 230 -14.39 5.14 -5.13
CA GLU A 230 -14.15 6.03 -4.00
C GLU A 230 -13.59 5.25 -2.80
N ASN A 231 -13.40 5.91 -1.67
CA ASN A 231 -12.85 5.29 -0.47
C ASN A 231 -13.90 4.47 0.30
N ALA A 232 -13.91 3.15 0.09
CA ALA A 232 -14.78 2.19 0.76
C ALA A 232 -14.53 2.08 2.29
N SER A 233 -13.37 2.52 2.79
CA SER A 233 -13.10 2.54 4.24
C SER A 233 -14.01 3.49 5.02
N ARG A 234 -14.80 4.32 4.32
CA ARG A 234 -15.78 5.23 4.93
C ARG A 234 -17.17 4.62 5.10
N PHE A 235 -17.37 3.39 4.65
CA PHE A 235 -18.65 2.71 4.81
C PHE A 235 -18.99 2.48 6.28
N THR A 236 -20.28 2.59 6.61
CA THR A 236 -20.82 1.96 7.81
C THR A 236 -20.85 0.45 7.63
N LEU A 237 -21.05 -0.32 8.70
CA LEU A 237 -21.19 -1.76 8.59
C LEU A 237 -22.37 -2.16 7.68
N GLU A 238 -23.49 -1.45 7.77
CA GLU A 238 -24.67 -1.69 6.94
C GLU A 238 -24.37 -1.44 5.46
N GLU A 239 -23.73 -0.30 5.13
CA GLU A 239 -23.30 0.01 3.77
C GLU A 239 -22.31 -1.03 3.23
N TYR A 240 -21.42 -1.53 4.09
CA TYR A 240 -20.48 -2.57 3.71
C TYR A 240 -21.20 -3.89 3.36
N TYR A 241 -22.16 -4.33 4.19
CA TYR A 241 -22.96 -5.52 3.88
C TYR A 241 -23.84 -5.33 2.65
N ASP A 242 -24.46 -4.19 2.48
CA ASP A 242 -25.21 -3.85 1.27
C ASP A 242 -24.33 -3.93 0.02
N TYR A 243 -23.08 -3.48 0.14
CA TYR A 243 -22.11 -3.58 -0.94
C TYR A 243 -21.78 -5.03 -1.27
N LEU A 244 -21.48 -5.86 -0.27
CA LEU A 244 -21.20 -7.29 -0.50
C LEU A 244 -22.41 -8.02 -1.10
N GLU A 245 -23.61 -7.73 -0.61
CA GLU A 245 -24.83 -8.30 -1.15
C GLU A 245 -25.05 -7.93 -2.60
N TYR A 246 -24.73 -6.69 -2.96
CA TYR A 246 -24.79 -6.27 -4.36
C TYR A 246 -23.77 -7.00 -5.23
N LEU A 247 -22.55 -7.22 -4.76
CA LEU A 247 -21.56 -8.02 -5.49
C LEU A 247 -22.07 -9.46 -5.73
N ARG A 248 -22.80 -10.06 -4.78
CA ARG A 248 -23.48 -11.36 -5.01
C ARG A 248 -24.45 -11.31 -6.18
N THR A 249 -25.24 -10.25 -6.30
CA THR A 249 -26.17 -10.10 -7.43
C THR A 249 -25.47 -9.96 -8.77
N LEU A 250 -24.21 -9.51 -8.78
CA LEU A 250 -23.34 -9.43 -9.96
C LEU A 250 -22.64 -10.76 -10.27
N GLY A 251 -22.88 -11.81 -9.47
CA GLY A 251 -22.33 -13.15 -9.69
C GLY A 251 -20.94 -13.38 -9.08
N TYR A 252 -20.51 -12.54 -8.15
CA TYR A 252 -19.29 -12.82 -7.38
C TYR A 252 -19.47 -14.07 -6.51
N GLY A 253 -18.49 -14.97 -6.54
CA GLY A 253 -18.56 -16.26 -5.85
C GLY A 253 -18.60 -16.14 -4.33
N GLU A 254 -19.33 -17.04 -3.64
CA GLU A 254 -19.50 -17.01 -2.19
C GLU A 254 -18.16 -17.05 -1.40
N LYS A 255 -17.17 -17.80 -1.88
CA LYS A 255 -15.85 -17.85 -1.23
C LYS A 255 -15.20 -16.48 -1.21
N PHE A 256 -15.24 -15.77 -2.35
CA PHE A 256 -14.69 -14.41 -2.47
C PHE A 256 -15.45 -13.43 -1.58
N ILE A 257 -16.78 -13.47 -1.59
CA ILE A 257 -17.62 -12.62 -0.72
C ILE A 257 -17.34 -12.88 0.76
N ASN A 258 -17.16 -14.14 1.16
CA ASN A 258 -16.81 -14.50 2.54
C ASN A 258 -15.40 -13.98 2.92
N ALA A 259 -14.43 -14.03 2.00
CA ALA A 259 -13.11 -13.45 2.22
C ALA A 259 -13.20 -11.92 2.41
N LEU A 260 -13.98 -11.22 1.57
CA LEU A 260 -14.24 -9.79 1.75
C LEU A 260 -14.97 -9.50 3.07
N GLN A 261 -15.91 -10.35 3.47
CA GLN A 261 -16.62 -10.20 4.74
C GLN A 261 -15.70 -10.39 5.95
N SER A 262 -14.68 -11.24 5.85
CA SER A 262 -13.73 -11.51 6.93
C SER A 262 -12.86 -10.31 7.31
N ILE A 263 -12.72 -9.34 6.43
CA ILE A 263 -11.95 -8.10 6.68
C ILE A 263 -12.44 -7.30 7.90
N VAL A 264 -13.75 -7.36 8.21
CA VAL A 264 -14.35 -6.68 9.35
C VAL A 264 -14.21 -7.46 10.65
N ILE A 265 -13.63 -8.65 10.59
CA ILE A 265 -13.35 -9.50 11.74
C ILE A 265 -11.85 -9.50 11.98
N PRO A 266 -11.35 -8.96 13.08
CA PRO A 266 -9.93 -8.97 13.40
C PRO A 266 -9.34 -10.39 13.33
N GLN A 267 -8.10 -10.50 12.83
CA GLN A 267 -7.33 -11.75 12.73
C GLN A 267 -7.92 -12.84 11.79
N LYS A 268 -8.92 -12.50 10.96
CA LYS A 268 -9.49 -13.42 9.98
C LYS A 268 -9.36 -12.94 8.54
N ASN A 269 -8.50 -11.96 8.29
CA ASN A 269 -8.27 -11.48 6.93
C ASN A 269 -7.59 -12.55 6.08
N GLU A 270 -8.16 -12.81 4.92
CA GLU A 270 -7.60 -13.69 3.91
C GLU A 270 -6.96 -12.87 2.78
N ASN A 271 -5.93 -13.44 2.17
CA ASN A 271 -5.38 -12.84 0.96
C ASN A 271 -6.34 -13.07 -0.21
N ILE A 272 -7.04 -12.02 -0.61
CA ILE A 272 -8.05 -12.10 -1.67
C ILE A 272 -7.47 -12.35 -3.07
N SER A 273 -6.15 -12.21 -3.26
CA SER A 273 -5.52 -12.43 -4.57
C SER A 273 -5.79 -13.83 -5.11
N GLN A 274 -5.95 -14.84 -4.24
CA GLN A 274 -6.25 -16.21 -4.63
C GLN A 274 -7.62 -16.39 -5.32
N TYR A 275 -8.49 -15.40 -5.25
CA TYR A 275 -9.83 -15.45 -5.85
C TYR A 275 -9.95 -14.53 -7.08
N LEU A 276 -8.96 -13.67 -7.34
CA LEU A 276 -9.07 -12.68 -8.42
C LEU A 276 -9.08 -13.33 -9.81
N ASP A 277 -8.46 -14.51 -9.98
CA ASP A 277 -8.51 -15.28 -11.22
C ASP A 277 -9.91 -15.80 -11.56
N GLU A 278 -10.80 -15.92 -10.56
CA GLU A 278 -12.17 -16.38 -10.76
C GLU A 278 -13.10 -15.25 -11.26
N LEU A 279 -12.62 -14.00 -11.23
CA LEU A 279 -13.41 -12.83 -11.61
C LEU A 279 -13.33 -12.57 -13.11
N SER A 280 -14.49 -12.49 -13.76
CA SER A 280 -14.52 -12.09 -15.17
C SER A 280 -14.38 -10.57 -15.32
N PRO A 281 -13.78 -10.10 -16.43
CA PRO A 281 -13.71 -8.66 -16.73
C PRO A 281 -15.08 -8.01 -16.74
N GLU A 282 -16.10 -8.72 -17.22
CA GLU A 282 -17.48 -8.21 -17.24
C GLU A 282 -18.05 -7.97 -15.85
N GLN A 283 -17.78 -8.85 -14.88
CA GLN A 283 -18.17 -8.64 -13.48
C GLN A 283 -17.52 -7.38 -12.91
N ILE A 284 -16.23 -7.19 -13.18
CA ILE A 284 -15.49 -6.00 -12.75
C ILE A 284 -16.07 -4.72 -13.38
N TYR A 285 -16.30 -4.72 -14.68
CA TYR A 285 -16.91 -3.57 -15.38
C TYR A 285 -18.28 -3.23 -14.78
N ARG A 286 -19.16 -4.21 -14.62
CA ARG A 286 -20.48 -4.01 -14.02
C ARG A 286 -20.39 -3.46 -12.59
N ALA A 287 -19.47 -3.99 -11.77
CA ALA A 287 -19.26 -3.48 -10.43
C ALA A 287 -18.84 -2.01 -10.45
N ARG A 288 -17.81 -1.66 -11.22
CA ARG A 288 -17.30 -0.28 -11.33
C ARG A 288 -18.33 0.72 -11.85
N GLU A 289 -19.25 0.31 -12.72
CA GLU A 289 -20.30 1.18 -13.24
C GLU A 289 -21.47 1.38 -12.29
N SER A 290 -21.77 0.38 -11.46
CA SER A 290 -23.07 0.33 -10.78
C SER A 290 -23.00 0.38 -9.26
N VAL A 291 -21.93 -0.10 -8.63
CA VAL A 291 -21.80 -0.20 -7.16
C VAL A 291 -21.96 1.15 -6.48
N TYR A 292 -21.30 2.18 -6.99
CA TYR A 292 -21.39 3.52 -6.41
C TYR A 292 -22.83 4.03 -6.36
N GLN A 293 -23.57 3.91 -7.46
CA GLN A 293 -24.97 4.34 -7.53
C GLN A 293 -25.88 3.47 -6.65
N TYR A 294 -25.61 2.18 -6.58
CA TYR A 294 -26.39 1.29 -5.72
C TYR A 294 -26.27 1.69 -4.25
N VAL A 295 -25.07 1.82 -3.72
CA VAL A 295 -24.82 2.21 -2.33
C VAL A 295 -25.41 3.59 -2.03
N LYS A 296 -25.24 4.56 -2.94
CA LYS A 296 -25.77 5.91 -2.81
C LYS A 296 -27.31 5.96 -2.78
N ASN A 297 -27.95 5.16 -3.62
CA ASN A 297 -29.42 5.10 -3.69
C ASN A 297 -30.01 4.48 -2.42
N LYS A 298 -29.38 3.44 -1.88
CA LYS A 298 -29.77 2.83 -0.60
C LYS A 298 -29.70 3.83 0.55
N LYS A 299 -28.63 4.62 0.62
CA LYS A 299 -28.45 5.71 1.58
C LYS A 299 -29.60 6.73 1.52
N SER A 300 -29.98 7.14 0.32
CA SER A 300 -31.05 8.12 0.09
C SER A 300 -32.47 7.56 0.41
N GLY A 301 -32.65 6.24 0.26
CA GLY A 301 -33.92 5.55 0.56
C GLY A 301 -34.17 5.38 2.06
N ASN A 302 -33.11 5.18 2.86
CA ASN A 302 -33.21 5.02 4.31
C ASN A 302 -33.51 6.33 5.06
N HIS A 303 -33.25 7.50 4.45
CA HIS A 303 -33.59 8.81 5.02
C HIS A 303 -35.04 9.21 4.76
N LYS A 304 -35.87 8.41 4.06
CA LYS A 304 -37.26 8.69 3.75
C LYS A 304 -38.25 7.81 4.52
N LYS A 305 -37.79 7.00 5.44
CA LYS A 305 -38.61 6.27 6.40
C LYS A 305 -38.37 6.80 7.81
#